data_816f4425bf9f04944e52fd086b01d342
#
_entry.id   816f4425bf9f04944e52fd086b01d342
#
_cell.length_a   1.000
_cell.length_b   1.000
_cell.length_c   1.000
_cell.angle_alpha   90.00
_cell.angle_beta   90.00
_cell.angle_gamma   90.00
#
_symmetry.space_group_name_H-M   'P 1'
#
loop_
_entity.id
_entity.type
_entity.pdbx_description
1 polymer ?
#
loop_
_entity_poly.entity_id
_entity_poly.type
_entity_poly.pdbx_seq_one_letter_code
_entity_poly.pdbx_strand_id
1 'polypeptide(L)'
;MENYDLYLPTHLIFGRGRIDELPSLLPAKGSRILLAMGGGSIRRISLYDKLRELLSDYEVFDFSGIEPNPKISTIRRAVDLCKAQKIDFIVAAGGGSVIDAVKCIAAGAYYDGDPWDLVLDHSRIGRAIPFCAVLTLSATGSDYDNSGVISNSATNEKMFLAASNSGSDLYLHGAGQSDSSRIGGHHLSHIRAVSR
;
A
#
# COMPACT_ATOMS: atom_id res chain seq x y z
N MET A 1 -16.17 26.54 -18.62
CA MET A 1 -15.56 25.25 -18.17
C MET A 1 -14.08 25.53 -18.07
N GLU A 2 -13.48 25.33 -16.91
CA GLU A 2 -12.03 25.52 -16.73
C GLU A 2 -11.29 24.35 -17.37
N ASN A 3 -10.15 24.64 -17.99
CA ASN A 3 -9.30 23.60 -18.56
C ASN A 3 -8.53 22.92 -17.42
N TYR A 4 -8.43 21.59 -17.44
CA TYR A 4 -7.61 20.86 -16.51
C TYR A 4 -6.92 19.70 -17.24
N ASP A 5 -5.77 19.30 -16.72
CA ASP A 5 -5.04 18.08 -17.14
C ASP A 5 -4.99 17.13 -15.94
N LEU A 6 -5.36 15.87 -16.16
CA LEU A 6 -5.38 14.83 -15.14
C LEU A 6 -4.55 13.65 -15.62
N TYR A 7 -3.45 13.41 -14.91
CA TYR A 7 -2.61 12.24 -15.11
C TYR A 7 -2.68 11.30 -13.90
N LEU A 8 -3.16 10.08 -14.11
CA LEU A 8 -3.25 9.04 -13.08
C LEU A 8 -2.35 7.86 -13.48
N PRO A 9 -1.14 7.77 -12.92
CA PRO A 9 -0.19 6.71 -13.28
C PRO A 9 -0.55 5.33 -12.69
N THR A 10 -1.64 5.22 -11.91
CA THR A 10 -2.03 3.97 -11.27
C THR A 10 -2.57 2.97 -12.29
N HIS A 11 -1.91 1.82 -12.41
CA HIS A 11 -2.41 0.70 -13.20
C HIS A 11 -3.47 -0.07 -12.42
N LEU A 12 -4.74 0.03 -12.83
CA LEU A 12 -5.86 -0.70 -12.25
C LEU A 12 -6.09 -2.02 -12.97
N ILE A 13 -6.04 -3.12 -12.23
CA ILE A 13 -6.48 -4.44 -12.67
C ILE A 13 -7.74 -4.81 -11.90
N PHE A 14 -8.85 -4.96 -12.59
CA PHE A 14 -10.17 -5.16 -12.01
C PHE A 14 -10.88 -6.38 -12.59
N GLY A 15 -11.47 -7.23 -11.75
CA GLY A 15 -12.28 -8.37 -12.18
C GLY A 15 -12.17 -9.58 -11.24
N ARG A 16 -13.01 -10.58 -11.46
CA ARG A 16 -12.96 -11.83 -10.70
C ARG A 16 -11.70 -12.61 -11.02
N GLY A 17 -11.04 -13.16 -9.99
CA GLY A 17 -9.86 -14.00 -10.15
C GLY A 17 -8.59 -13.26 -10.59
N ARG A 18 -8.68 -11.94 -10.86
CA ARG A 18 -7.53 -11.17 -11.35
C ARG A 18 -6.38 -11.08 -10.32
N ILE A 19 -6.62 -11.48 -9.07
CA ILE A 19 -5.56 -11.63 -8.06
C ILE A 19 -4.46 -12.60 -8.48
N ASP A 20 -4.76 -13.57 -9.31
CA ASP A 20 -3.80 -14.54 -9.82
C ASP A 20 -2.73 -13.90 -10.73
N GLU A 21 -2.95 -12.68 -11.20
CA GLU A 21 -1.99 -11.91 -11.98
C GLU A 21 -0.95 -11.19 -11.11
N LEU A 22 -1.13 -11.18 -9.77
CA LEU A 22 -0.20 -10.50 -8.85
C LEU A 22 1.28 -10.84 -9.11
N PRO A 23 1.70 -12.09 -9.33
CA PRO A 23 3.10 -12.40 -9.57
C PRO A 23 3.69 -11.71 -10.80
N SER A 24 2.87 -11.38 -11.82
CA SER A 24 3.34 -10.67 -13.03
C SER A 24 3.67 -9.20 -12.78
N LEU A 25 3.26 -8.66 -11.65
CA LEU A 25 3.43 -7.26 -11.26
C LEU A 25 4.60 -7.06 -10.29
N LEU A 26 5.13 -8.16 -9.78
CA LEU A 26 6.18 -8.16 -8.77
C LEU A 26 7.58 -8.09 -9.40
N PRO A 27 8.60 -7.70 -8.64
CA PRO A 27 9.98 -7.74 -9.09
C PRO A 27 10.44 -9.18 -9.38
N ALA A 28 11.71 -9.36 -9.69
CA ALA A 28 12.29 -10.68 -9.95
C ALA A 28 12.06 -11.65 -8.78
N LYS A 29 11.86 -12.95 -9.10
CA LYS A 29 11.74 -14.01 -8.10
C LYS A 29 12.94 -13.99 -7.14
N GLY A 30 12.67 -14.27 -5.87
CA GLY A 30 13.66 -14.17 -4.80
C GLY A 30 13.80 -12.77 -4.19
N SER A 31 13.11 -11.75 -4.72
CA SER A 31 13.06 -10.44 -4.08
C SER A 31 12.39 -10.50 -2.71
N ARG A 32 12.74 -9.54 -1.85
CA ARG A 32 12.24 -9.39 -0.49
C ARG A 32 10.98 -8.55 -0.47
N ILE A 33 9.88 -9.16 -0.09
CA ILE A 33 8.56 -8.54 -0.11
C ILE A 33 8.04 -8.34 1.31
N LEU A 34 7.64 -7.12 1.65
CA LEU A 34 6.83 -6.85 2.83
C LEU A 34 5.36 -7.09 2.49
N LEU A 35 4.71 -8.02 3.16
CA LEU A 35 3.25 -8.18 3.12
C LEU A 35 2.63 -7.39 4.26
N ALA A 36 2.19 -6.16 3.96
CA ALA A 36 1.61 -5.23 4.92
C ALA A 36 0.09 -5.41 5.03
N MET A 37 -0.41 -5.57 6.27
CA MET A 37 -1.79 -5.98 6.54
C MET A 37 -2.40 -5.25 7.73
N GLY A 38 -3.74 -5.15 7.72
CA GLY A 38 -4.52 -4.68 8.88
C GLY A 38 -4.72 -5.74 9.97
N GLY A 39 -5.71 -5.55 10.81
CA GLY A 39 -5.97 -6.33 12.03
C GLY A 39 -6.60 -7.72 11.84
N GLY A 40 -6.46 -8.39 10.70
CA GLY A 40 -6.85 -9.79 10.53
C GLY A 40 -8.07 -10.03 9.62
N SER A 41 -8.65 -9.01 8.99
CA SER A 41 -9.76 -9.18 8.04
C SER A 41 -9.38 -10.08 6.88
N ILE A 42 -8.16 -9.97 6.35
CA ILE A 42 -7.70 -10.77 5.21
C ILE A 42 -7.54 -12.26 5.54
N ARG A 43 -7.28 -12.61 6.80
CA ARG A 43 -7.25 -14.02 7.26
C ARG A 43 -8.65 -14.63 7.27
N ARG A 44 -9.68 -13.85 7.70
CA ARG A 44 -11.07 -14.31 7.73
C ARG A 44 -11.67 -14.59 6.35
N ILE A 45 -11.15 -13.96 5.30
CA ILE A 45 -11.62 -14.14 3.92
C ILE A 45 -10.66 -15.02 3.09
N SER A 46 -9.75 -15.76 3.75
CA SER A 46 -8.75 -16.64 3.10
C SER A 46 -7.82 -15.93 2.10
N LEU A 47 -7.82 -14.59 2.08
CA LEU A 47 -6.95 -13.82 1.18
C LEU A 47 -5.48 -13.95 1.58
N TYR A 48 -5.20 -14.09 2.88
CA TYR A 48 -3.83 -14.28 3.36
C TYR A 48 -3.20 -15.54 2.78
N ASP A 49 -3.91 -16.67 2.83
CA ASP A 49 -3.40 -17.94 2.33
C ASP A 49 -3.17 -17.88 0.83
N LYS A 50 -4.10 -17.24 0.10
CA LYS A 50 -3.95 -17.02 -1.33
C LYS A 50 -2.75 -16.15 -1.67
N LEU A 51 -2.52 -15.06 -0.91
CA LEU A 51 -1.34 -14.21 -1.11
C LEU A 51 -0.04 -14.97 -0.80
N ARG A 52 -0.01 -15.79 0.26
CA ARG A 52 1.18 -16.61 0.57
C ARG A 52 1.47 -17.64 -0.51
N GLU A 53 0.45 -18.22 -1.14
CA GLU A 53 0.59 -19.10 -2.31
C GLU A 53 1.20 -18.34 -3.49
N LEU A 54 0.62 -17.19 -3.86
CA LEU A 54 1.08 -16.37 -5.00
C LEU A 54 2.49 -15.80 -4.79
N LEU A 55 2.89 -15.61 -3.54
CA LEU A 55 4.20 -15.08 -3.15
C LEU A 55 5.21 -16.18 -2.81
N SER A 56 4.95 -17.44 -3.11
CA SER A 56 5.81 -18.58 -2.73
C SER A 56 7.23 -18.54 -3.31
N ASP A 57 7.43 -17.85 -4.43
CA ASP A 57 8.73 -17.66 -5.07
C ASP A 57 9.55 -16.48 -4.50
N TYR A 58 9.07 -15.83 -3.44
CA TYR A 58 9.64 -14.63 -2.85
C TYR A 58 10.01 -14.81 -1.37
N GLU A 59 10.94 -14.02 -0.88
CA GLU A 59 11.25 -13.93 0.55
C GLU A 59 10.24 -12.96 1.21
N VAL A 60 9.20 -13.51 1.87
CA VAL A 60 8.07 -12.70 2.36
C VAL A 60 8.15 -12.44 3.85
N PHE A 61 8.13 -11.17 4.22
CA PHE A 61 8.08 -10.64 5.58
C PHE A 61 6.67 -10.13 5.88
N ASP A 62 5.99 -10.77 6.84
CA ASP A 62 4.65 -10.36 7.26
C ASP A 62 4.73 -9.17 8.21
N PHE A 63 3.98 -8.11 7.92
CA PHE A 63 3.74 -6.99 8.82
C PHE A 63 2.24 -6.81 9.00
N SER A 64 1.72 -7.19 10.15
CA SER A 64 0.29 -7.13 10.47
C SER A 64 -0.01 -6.12 11.57
N GLY A 65 -1.29 -5.75 11.70
CA GLY A 65 -1.75 -4.87 12.77
C GLY A 65 -1.74 -3.39 12.43
N ILE A 66 -1.73 -3.05 11.13
CA ILE A 66 -2.00 -1.67 10.72
C ILE A 66 -3.44 -1.36 11.08
N GLU A 67 -3.62 -0.42 11.99
CA GLU A 67 -4.91 -0.02 12.54
C GLU A 67 -5.67 0.95 11.61
N PRO A 68 -7.01 1.04 11.74
CA PRO A 68 -7.76 2.16 11.18
C PRO A 68 -7.19 3.50 11.69
N ASN A 69 -7.07 4.50 10.79
CA ASN A 69 -6.31 5.72 11.05
C ASN A 69 -4.86 5.40 11.47
N PRO A 70 -4.01 5.00 10.53
CA PRO A 70 -2.71 4.43 10.82
C PRO A 70 -1.85 5.40 11.64
N LYS A 71 -1.18 4.86 12.65
CA LYS A 71 -0.35 5.64 13.57
C LYS A 71 1.10 5.66 13.13
N ILE A 72 1.75 6.80 13.33
CA ILE A 72 3.16 6.94 13.03
C ILE A 72 4.05 5.93 13.80
N SER A 73 3.65 5.53 15.01
CA SER A 73 4.36 4.50 15.79
C SER A 73 4.36 3.13 15.10
N THR A 74 3.26 2.76 14.45
CA THR A 74 3.18 1.52 13.65
C THR A 74 4.00 1.65 12.37
N ILE A 75 3.95 2.81 11.72
CA ILE A 75 4.74 3.09 10.52
C ILE A 75 6.25 3.02 10.82
N ARG A 76 6.74 3.62 11.93
CA ARG A 76 8.15 3.53 12.34
C ARG A 76 8.63 2.08 12.42
N ARG A 77 7.87 1.21 13.08
CA ARG A 77 8.21 -0.24 13.18
C ARG A 77 8.29 -0.92 11.81
N ALA A 78 7.40 -0.56 10.89
CA ALA A 78 7.43 -1.11 9.54
C ALA A 78 8.61 -0.57 8.73
N VAL A 79 8.95 0.71 8.87
CA VAL A 79 10.13 1.33 8.27
C VAL A 79 11.41 0.66 8.77
N ASP A 80 11.53 0.42 10.08
CA ASP A 80 12.68 -0.28 10.67
C ASP A 80 12.81 -1.69 10.09
N LEU A 81 11.69 -2.41 9.95
CA LEU A 81 11.67 -3.73 9.31
C LEU A 81 12.11 -3.65 7.84
N CYS A 82 11.61 -2.68 7.08
CA CYS A 82 11.99 -2.49 5.68
C CYS A 82 13.50 -2.25 5.54
N LYS A 83 14.08 -1.40 6.39
CA LYS A 83 15.52 -1.10 6.39
C LYS A 83 16.34 -2.32 6.80
N ALA A 84 15.97 -2.98 7.89
CA ALA A 84 16.69 -4.15 8.42
C ALA A 84 16.69 -5.33 7.44
N GLN A 85 15.55 -5.58 6.78
CA GLN A 85 15.40 -6.69 5.84
C GLN A 85 15.70 -6.30 4.39
N LYS A 86 16.03 -5.02 4.12
CA LYS A 86 16.30 -4.52 2.76
C LYS A 86 15.16 -4.88 1.80
N ILE A 87 13.95 -4.52 2.16
CA ILE A 87 12.74 -4.82 1.38
C ILE A 87 12.81 -4.16 0.00
N ASP A 88 12.55 -4.96 -1.04
CA ASP A 88 12.56 -4.52 -2.43
C ASP A 88 11.19 -4.04 -2.92
N PHE A 89 10.11 -4.59 -2.33
CA PHE A 89 8.73 -4.32 -2.76
C PHE A 89 7.75 -4.51 -1.60
N ILE A 90 6.62 -3.78 -1.64
CA ILE A 90 5.57 -3.92 -0.62
C ILE A 90 4.26 -4.36 -1.27
N VAL A 91 3.62 -5.37 -0.70
CA VAL A 91 2.24 -5.76 -1.03
C VAL A 91 1.35 -5.30 0.12
N ALA A 92 0.52 -4.28 -0.13
CA ALA A 92 -0.44 -3.76 0.82
C ALA A 92 -1.77 -4.52 0.71
N ALA A 93 -2.11 -5.37 1.68
CA ALA A 93 -3.36 -6.14 1.66
C ALA A 93 -4.34 -5.60 2.70
N GLY A 94 -5.34 -4.81 2.24
CA GLY A 94 -6.30 -4.19 3.14
C GLY A 94 -7.15 -3.09 2.51
N GLY A 95 -7.76 -2.26 3.34
CA GLY A 95 -8.48 -1.05 2.93
C GLY A 95 -7.58 0.19 2.90
N GLY A 96 -8.17 1.37 2.73
CA GLY A 96 -7.46 2.65 2.60
C GLY A 96 -6.43 2.92 3.69
N SER A 97 -6.73 2.60 4.96
CA SER A 97 -5.77 2.80 6.06
C SER A 97 -4.47 2.00 5.91
N VAL A 98 -4.54 0.79 5.33
CA VAL A 98 -3.33 0.00 5.04
C VAL A 98 -2.55 0.64 3.90
N ILE A 99 -3.24 1.13 2.88
CA ILE A 99 -2.65 1.81 1.74
C ILE A 99 -1.98 3.12 2.19
N ASP A 100 -2.66 3.93 3.00
CA ASP A 100 -2.13 5.17 3.56
C ASP A 100 -0.85 4.93 4.37
N ALA A 101 -0.86 3.89 5.24
CA ALA A 101 0.33 3.50 5.98
C ALA A 101 1.47 3.10 5.05
N VAL A 102 1.19 2.27 4.03
CA VAL A 102 2.22 1.78 3.10
C VAL A 102 2.86 2.90 2.31
N LYS A 103 2.13 3.94 1.92
CA LYS A 103 2.71 5.13 1.28
C LYS A 103 3.79 5.77 2.14
N CYS A 104 3.49 5.96 3.42
CA CYS A 104 4.44 6.54 4.37
C CYS A 104 5.60 5.57 4.69
N ILE A 105 5.33 4.27 4.81
CA ILE A 105 6.35 3.23 5.01
C ILE A 105 7.32 3.20 3.83
N ALA A 106 6.79 3.19 2.61
CA ALA A 106 7.57 3.13 1.38
C ALA A 106 8.54 4.31 1.24
N ALA A 107 8.07 5.53 1.49
CA ALA A 107 8.91 6.73 1.49
C ALA A 107 9.89 6.73 2.68
N GLY A 108 9.42 6.40 3.88
CA GLY A 108 10.23 6.37 5.10
C GLY A 108 11.37 5.36 5.06
N ALA A 109 11.26 4.28 4.29
CA ALA A 109 12.30 3.28 4.15
C ALA A 109 13.61 3.81 3.55
N TYR A 110 13.54 4.84 2.73
CA TYR A 110 14.71 5.52 2.14
C TYR A 110 15.06 6.84 2.81
N TYR A 111 14.33 7.23 3.84
CA TYR A 111 14.58 8.46 4.56
C TYR A 111 15.40 8.18 5.83
N ASP A 112 16.47 8.97 6.05
CA ASP A 112 17.38 8.77 7.21
C ASP A 112 16.82 9.35 8.53
N GLY A 113 15.77 10.20 8.45
CA GLY A 113 15.09 10.78 9.61
C GLY A 113 13.87 10.01 10.07
N ASP A 114 13.04 10.66 10.88
CA ASP A 114 11.74 10.13 11.32
C ASP A 114 10.72 10.19 10.16
N PRO A 115 9.98 9.11 9.86
CA PRO A 115 8.92 9.15 8.85
C PRO A 115 7.87 10.25 9.07
N TRP A 116 7.69 10.74 10.32
CA TRP A 116 6.81 11.88 10.61
C TRP A 116 7.28 13.18 9.97
N ASP A 117 8.57 13.37 9.79
CA ASP A 117 9.12 14.54 9.08
C ASP A 117 8.60 14.63 7.64
N LEU A 118 8.37 13.47 6.98
CA LEU A 118 7.80 13.41 5.64
C LEU A 118 6.32 13.81 5.59
N VAL A 119 5.61 13.60 6.70
CA VAL A 119 4.22 14.05 6.86
C VAL A 119 4.14 15.55 7.10
N LEU A 120 5.13 16.10 7.82
CA LEU A 120 5.21 17.55 8.09
C LEU A 120 5.73 18.33 6.88
N ASP A 121 6.64 17.75 6.11
CA ASP A 121 7.28 18.40 4.97
C ASP A 121 7.45 17.40 3.81
N HIS A 122 6.48 17.43 2.90
CA HIS A 122 6.41 16.52 1.75
C HIS A 122 7.57 16.71 0.76
N SER A 123 8.25 17.86 0.77
CA SER A 123 9.40 18.12 -0.11
C SER A 123 10.59 17.22 0.19
N ARG A 124 10.62 16.58 1.36
CA ARG A 124 11.65 15.62 1.77
C ARG A 124 11.46 14.23 1.18
N ILE A 125 10.34 13.96 0.53
CA ILE A 125 10.08 12.67 -0.13
C ILE A 125 10.90 12.63 -1.42
N GLY A 126 12.00 11.89 -1.41
CA GLY A 126 12.87 11.73 -2.58
C GLY A 126 12.67 10.39 -3.30
N ARG A 127 12.62 9.30 -2.55
CA ARG A 127 12.52 7.93 -3.07
C ARG A 127 11.60 7.11 -2.20
N ALA A 128 10.96 6.09 -2.79
CA ALA A 128 10.14 5.14 -2.06
C ALA A 128 10.32 3.71 -2.57
N ILE A 129 10.03 2.72 -1.73
CA ILE A 129 9.92 1.32 -2.16
C ILE A 129 8.68 1.21 -3.06
N PRO A 130 8.79 0.60 -4.25
CA PRO A 130 7.62 0.35 -5.08
C PRO A 130 6.65 -0.59 -4.36
N PHE A 131 5.35 -0.37 -4.56
CA PHE A 131 4.35 -1.21 -3.91
C PHE A 131 3.11 -1.43 -4.78
N CYS A 132 2.38 -2.49 -4.46
CA CYS A 132 1.02 -2.70 -4.95
C CYS A 132 0.05 -2.84 -3.77
N ALA A 133 -1.24 -2.56 -4.00
CA ALA A 133 -2.27 -2.77 -2.99
C ALA A 133 -3.30 -3.79 -3.45
N VAL A 134 -3.58 -4.76 -2.60
CA VAL A 134 -4.70 -5.70 -2.73
C VAL A 134 -5.85 -5.12 -1.92
N LEU A 135 -6.72 -4.35 -2.60
CA LEU A 135 -7.80 -3.60 -1.97
C LEU A 135 -8.93 -4.55 -1.53
N THR A 136 -9.26 -4.55 -0.24
CA THR A 136 -10.31 -5.39 0.33
C THR A 136 -11.61 -4.64 0.59
N LEU A 137 -11.58 -3.32 0.57
CA LEU A 137 -12.73 -2.45 0.80
C LEU A 137 -12.57 -1.17 -0.01
N SER A 138 -13.47 -0.95 -0.96
CA SER A 138 -13.56 0.30 -1.70
C SER A 138 -14.17 1.38 -0.80
N ALA A 139 -13.48 2.49 -0.59
CA ALA A 139 -13.92 3.59 0.27
C ALA A 139 -13.43 4.95 -0.26
N THR A 140 -12.34 5.50 0.30
CA THR A 140 -11.88 6.88 0.06
C THR A 140 -11.15 7.10 -1.26
N GLY A 141 -10.79 6.03 -1.99
CA GLY A 141 -10.00 6.15 -3.21
C GLY A 141 -8.50 6.32 -2.97
N SER A 142 -8.00 6.09 -1.76
CA SER A 142 -6.55 6.14 -1.44
C SER A 142 -5.69 5.28 -2.36
N ASP A 143 -6.29 4.35 -3.06
CA ASP A 143 -5.66 3.50 -4.06
C ASP A 143 -5.44 4.21 -5.41
N TYR A 144 -6.00 5.41 -5.62
CA TYR A 144 -5.84 6.21 -6.85
C TYR A 144 -4.96 7.44 -6.66
N ASP A 145 -4.81 7.92 -5.44
CA ASP A 145 -4.10 9.15 -5.15
C ASP A 145 -2.68 8.91 -4.60
N ASN A 146 -1.90 9.97 -4.54
CA ASN A 146 -0.56 9.99 -3.98
C ASN A 146 -0.54 10.43 -2.52
N SER A 147 -1.70 10.49 -1.86
CA SER A 147 -1.85 10.97 -0.49
C SER A 147 -2.25 9.86 0.48
N GLY A 148 -2.02 10.08 1.76
CA GLY A 148 -2.44 9.19 2.85
C GLY A 148 -2.59 9.97 4.15
N VAL A 149 -3.48 9.53 5.02
CA VAL A 149 -3.74 10.21 6.29
C VAL A 149 -3.10 9.43 7.43
N ILE A 150 -2.19 10.09 8.16
CA ILE A 150 -1.40 9.50 9.25
C ILE A 150 -1.71 10.23 10.55
N SER A 151 -1.83 9.47 11.64
CA SER A 151 -2.08 9.99 12.98
C SER A 151 -0.83 9.90 13.86
N ASN A 152 -0.57 10.96 14.63
CA ASN A 152 0.46 10.97 15.67
C ASN A 152 -0.22 11.09 17.04
N SER A 153 -0.28 9.99 17.79
CA SER A 153 -0.91 9.96 19.11
C SER A 153 -0.12 10.71 20.18
N ALA A 154 1.18 10.97 19.96
CA ALA A 154 2.01 11.69 20.93
C ALA A 154 1.73 13.21 20.91
N THR A 155 1.42 13.75 19.73
CA THR A 155 1.08 15.17 19.52
C THR A 155 -0.42 15.40 19.33
N ASN A 156 -1.23 14.34 19.32
CA ASN A 156 -2.66 14.36 19.01
C ASN A 156 -2.98 15.01 17.65
N GLU A 157 -2.13 14.77 16.66
CA GLU A 157 -2.26 15.30 15.30
C GLU A 157 -2.73 14.22 14.34
N LYS A 158 -3.48 14.65 13.33
CA LYS A 158 -3.87 13.83 12.18
C LYS A 158 -3.64 14.65 10.92
N MET A 159 -2.64 14.27 10.15
CA MET A 159 -2.20 15.01 8.98
C MET A 159 -2.15 14.11 7.74
N PHE A 160 -2.16 14.73 6.58
CA PHE A 160 -2.00 13.99 5.34
C PHE A 160 -0.54 14.05 4.84
N LEU A 161 -0.08 12.94 4.30
CA LEU A 161 1.13 12.83 3.51
C LEU A 161 0.72 12.99 2.05
N ALA A 162 1.45 13.75 1.24
CA ALA A 162 1.27 13.78 -0.20
C ALA A 162 2.62 13.79 -0.91
N ALA A 163 2.83 12.90 -1.89
CA ALA A 163 3.99 12.99 -2.75
C ALA A 163 3.74 14.07 -3.81
N SER A 164 4.67 15.02 -3.96
CA SER A 164 4.60 15.97 -5.07
C SER A 164 4.89 15.25 -6.38
N ASN A 165 4.12 15.53 -7.43
CA ASN A 165 4.31 14.97 -8.77
C ASN A 165 5.62 15.44 -9.47
N SER A 166 6.50 16.13 -8.78
CA SER A 166 7.74 16.66 -9.30
C SER A 166 8.85 15.59 -9.32
N GLY A 167 8.76 14.64 -10.25
CA GLY A 167 9.93 13.87 -10.71
C GLY A 167 10.42 12.70 -9.85
N SER A 168 9.71 12.32 -8.80
CA SER A 168 10.02 11.08 -8.08
C SER A 168 9.06 9.97 -8.50
N ASP A 169 9.61 8.81 -8.87
CA ASP A 169 8.88 7.61 -9.30
C ASP A 169 8.09 6.95 -8.15
N LEU A 170 7.33 7.75 -7.38
CA LEU A 170 6.43 7.27 -6.34
C LEU A 170 5.14 6.79 -6.99
N TYR A 171 5.19 5.66 -7.67
CA TYR A 171 4.04 5.05 -8.31
C TYR A 171 3.32 4.12 -7.35
N LEU A 172 2.04 4.37 -7.15
CA LEU A 172 1.14 3.56 -6.34
C LEU A 172 0.58 2.41 -7.17
N HIS A 173 0.71 1.20 -6.65
CA HIS A 173 0.20 0.00 -7.30
C HIS A 173 -0.90 -0.63 -6.43
N GLY A 174 -2.06 -0.89 -6.97
CA GLY A 174 -3.16 -1.41 -6.18
C GLY A 174 -3.88 -2.63 -6.74
N ALA A 175 -4.11 -3.64 -5.91
CA ALA A 175 -4.91 -4.81 -6.24
C ALA A 175 -6.00 -5.05 -5.18
N GLY A 176 -7.23 -5.39 -5.55
CA GLY A 176 -8.30 -5.58 -4.59
C GLY A 176 -9.17 -6.81 -4.85
N GLN A 177 -9.53 -7.51 -3.79
CA GLN A 177 -10.61 -8.48 -3.77
C GLN A 177 -11.59 -8.08 -2.68
N SER A 178 -12.82 -7.71 -3.04
CA SER A 178 -13.93 -7.63 -2.11
C SER A 178 -14.81 -8.86 -2.27
N ASP A 179 -14.87 -9.69 -1.26
CA ASP A 179 -15.89 -10.72 -1.15
C ASP A 179 -17.09 -10.12 -0.38
N SER A 180 -18.02 -9.55 -1.11
CA SER A 180 -19.28 -9.06 -0.57
C SER A 180 -20.37 -10.13 -0.67
N SER A 181 -20.15 -11.30 -0.07
CA SER A 181 -21.15 -12.38 -0.03
C SER A 181 -22.41 -12.07 0.79
N ARG A 182 -22.61 -10.81 1.20
CA ARG A 182 -23.78 -10.40 2.01
C ARG A 182 -24.63 -9.25 1.46
N ILE A 183 -24.30 -8.69 0.30
CA ILE A 183 -25.20 -7.72 -0.36
C ILE A 183 -25.23 -8.05 -1.85
N GLY A 184 -26.24 -8.83 -2.28
CA GLY A 184 -26.71 -8.93 -3.65
C GLY A 184 -25.68 -9.24 -4.74
N GLY A 185 -25.11 -10.44 -4.74
CA GLY A 185 -24.82 -11.16 -5.99
C GLY A 185 -23.75 -10.70 -6.95
N HIS A 186 -22.83 -9.80 -6.63
CA HIS A 186 -21.73 -9.44 -7.54
C HIS A 186 -20.39 -9.38 -6.81
N HIS A 187 -19.61 -10.45 -6.94
CA HIS A 187 -18.19 -10.47 -6.55
C HIS A 187 -17.33 -9.76 -7.60
N LEU A 188 -16.68 -8.70 -7.21
CA LEU A 188 -15.71 -7.99 -8.05
C LEU A 188 -14.34 -7.98 -7.35
N SER A 189 -13.32 -8.55 -7.98
CA SER A 189 -11.92 -8.48 -7.54
C SER A 189 -11.19 -7.41 -8.36
N HIS A 190 -10.44 -6.56 -7.69
CA HIS A 190 -9.70 -5.47 -8.33
C HIS A 190 -8.21 -5.64 -8.06
N ILE A 191 -7.39 -5.62 -9.07
CA ILE A 191 -5.94 -5.53 -8.97
C ILE A 191 -5.50 -4.23 -9.63
N ARG A 192 -4.61 -3.50 -8.97
CA ARG A 192 -3.97 -2.30 -9.50
C ARG A 192 -2.47 -2.40 -9.40
N ALA A 193 -1.80 -2.30 -10.51
CA ALA A 193 -0.36 -2.28 -10.59
C ALA A 193 0.12 -1.13 -11.47
N VAL A 194 1.28 -0.60 -11.20
CA VAL A 194 1.88 0.45 -12.01
C VAL A 194 3.03 -0.09 -12.83
N SER A 195 3.13 0.41 -14.03
CA SER A 195 4.33 0.28 -14.86
C SER A 195 5.29 1.46 -14.60
N ARG A 196 6.52 1.20 -14.89
CA ARG A 196 7.75 1.99 -14.82
C ARG A 196 7.61 3.48 -15.12
#